data_d88a25da984894a822c34966471a171e
#
_entry.id   d88a25da984894a822c34966471a171e
#
_cell.length_a   1.000
_cell.length_b   1.000
_cell.length_c   1.000
_cell.angle_alpha   90.00
_cell.angle_beta   90.00
_cell.angle_gamma   90.00
#
_symmetry.space_group_name_H-M   'P 1'
#
loop_
_entity.id
_entity.type
_entity.pdbx_description
1 polymer ?
#
loop_
_entity_poly.entity_id
_entity_poly.type
_entity_poly.pdbx_seq_one_letter_code
_entity_poly.pdbx_strand_id
1 'polypeptide(L)'
;MTLSLSREKHKIAAAFGRAAKSYDSVASYQRSTGTQLLGQLTSVLNSSELTAPLHILDAGCGTGYFSHKLKNQGHHITALDLSAGMLEMAQTKAVADHYLCADIESIPLDSQTFDVVFSNLSVQWCQDLSKALSELYRVTKPGGVVVFTTLAEHSLAELSSAWHSLDGYSHVNSFLSVQQIQNSCQSWRHKLIFQKDTVYFPELIALLHSLKGIGATHLTAGRKAGLMTRQHLQQLALLYPMTEQGLPLTYHTVFGAIYRD
;
A
#
# COMPACT_ATOMS: atom_id res chain seq x y z
N MET A 1 22.25 15.58 -1.20
CA MET A 1 22.85 14.23 -1.34
C MET A 1 21.73 13.27 -1.70
N THR A 2 21.61 12.86 -2.95
CA THR A 2 20.60 11.90 -3.40
C THR A 2 21.02 10.53 -2.87
N LEU A 3 20.34 10.04 -1.83
CA LEU A 3 20.54 8.67 -1.34
C LEU A 3 20.20 7.71 -2.49
N SER A 4 21.16 6.91 -2.91
CA SER A 4 20.96 5.89 -3.94
C SER A 4 19.94 4.87 -3.41
N LEU A 5 18.80 4.74 -4.08
CA LEU A 5 17.81 3.69 -3.79
C LEU A 5 18.47 2.31 -3.88
N SER A 6 18.08 1.39 -3.02
CA SER A 6 18.52 0.00 -3.12
C SER A 6 18.04 -0.62 -4.44
N ARG A 7 18.76 -1.65 -4.93
CA ARG A 7 18.39 -2.38 -6.16
C ARG A 7 16.96 -2.91 -6.08
N GLU A 8 16.51 -3.29 -4.90
CA GLU A 8 15.17 -3.83 -4.67
C GLU A 8 14.09 -2.75 -4.82
N LYS A 9 14.31 -1.57 -4.25
CA LYS A 9 13.40 -0.42 -4.39
C LYS A 9 13.28 0.06 -5.84
N HIS A 10 14.37 0.03 -6.61
CA HIS A 10 14.30 0.31 -8.05
C HIS A 10 13.40 -0.66 -8.81
N LYS A 11 13.44 -1.95 -8.47
CA LYS A 11 12.57 -2.95 -9.11
C LYS A 11 11.10 -2.76 -8.72
N ILE A 12 10.82 -2.43 -7.44
CA ILE A 12 9.48 -2.11 -6.96
C ILE A 12 8.94 -0.90 -7.73
N ALA A 13 9.67 0.22 -7.75
CA ALA A 13 9.29 1.43 -8.48
C ALA A 13 9.02 1.17 -9.96
N ALA A 14 9.89 0.38 -10.62
CA ALA A 14 9.72 0.00 -12.02
C ALA A 14 8.49 -0.90 -12.25
N ALA A 15 8.15 -1.80 -11.32
CA ALA A 15 6.97 -2.66 -11.42
C ALA A 15 5.68 -1.83 -11.35
N PHE A 16 5.57 -0.93 -10.38
CA PHE A 16 4.45 0.00 -10.26
C PHE A 16 4.36 0.96 -11.43
N GLY A 17 5.49 1.52 -11.90
CA GLY A 17 5.53 2.40 -13.07
C GLY A 17 4.98 1.73 -14.34
N ARG A 18 5.30 0.46 -14.57
CA ARG A 18 4.74 -0.31 -15.71
C ARG A 18 3.24 -0.54 -15.58
N ALA A 19 2.74 -0.67 -14.34
CA ALA A 19 1.32 -0.89 -14.07
C ALA A 19 0.49 0.41 -14.04
N ALA A 20 1.11 1.58 -14.00
CA ALA A 20 0.44 2.87 -13.74
C ALA A 20 -0.78 3.12 -14.64
N LYS A 21 -0.71 2.75 -15.93
CA LYS A 21 -1.82 2.94 -16.89
C LYS A 21 -3.02 2.04 -16.62
N SER A 22 -2.82 0.83 -16.10
CA SER A 22 -3.87 -0.14 -15.81
C SER A 22 -4.30 -0.15 -14.34
N TYR A 23 -3.55 0.51 -13.47
CA TYR A 23 -3.71 0.46 -12.02
C TYR A 23 -5.14 0.75 -11.58
N ASP A 24 -5.71 1.86 -12.03
CA ASP A 24 -7.04 2.30 -11.60
C ASP A 24 -8.18 1.36 -12.02
N SER A 25 -7.99 0.59 -13.09
CA SER A 25 -9.02 -0.35 -13.56
C SER A 25 -9.13 -1.61 -12.69
N VAL A 26 -8.08 -1.94 -11.93
CA VAL A 26 -7.99 -3.18 -11.14
C VAL A 26 -7.79 -2.96 -9.64
N ALA A 27 -7.53 -1.73 -9.20
CA ALA A 27 -7.24 -1.38 -7.80
C ALA A 27 -8.49 -1.30 -6.90
N SER A 28 -9.46 -2.20 -7.07
CA SER A 28 -10.71 -2.19 -6.31
C SER A 28 -10.46 -2.37 -4.80
N TYR A 29 -9.60 -3.31 -4.43
CA TYR A 29 -9.25 -3.56 -3.03
C TYR A 29 -8.55 -2.34 -2.41
N GLN A 30 -7.59 -1.73 -3.11
CA GLN A 30 -6.88 -0.53 -2.65
C GLN A 30 -7.84 0.65 -2.44
N ARG A 31 -8.83 0.80 -3.33
CA ARG A 31 -9.87 1.84 -3.18
C ARG A 31 -10.79 1.57 -2.00
N SER A 32 -11.21 0.33 -1.81
CA SER A 32 -12.04 -0.06 -0.65
C SER A 32 -11.32 0.23 0.67
N THR A 33 -10.09 -0.28 0.79
CA THR A 33 -9.24 -0.10 1.99
C THR A 33 -8.96 1.38 2.27
N GLY A 34 -8.55 2.14 1.26
CA GLY A 34 -8.26 3.57 1.44
C GLY A 34 -9.52 4.41 1.70
N THR A 35 -10.71 3.98 1.24
CA THR A 35 -11.98 4.64 1.59
C THR A 35 -12.32 4.43 3.07
N GLN A 36 -12.06 3.24 3.61
CA GLN A 36 -12.21 2.96 5.04
C GLN A 36 -11.20 3.78 5.86
N LEU A 37 -9.93 3.86 5.40
CA LEU A 37 -8.90 4.68 6.04
C LEU A 37 -9.30 6.17 6.06
N LEU A 38 -9.84 6.68 4.95
CA LEU A 38 -10.34 8.05 4.87
C LEU A 38 -11.50 8.31 5.84
N GLY A 39 -12.41 7.34 6.02
CA GLY A 39 -13.46 7.40 7.03
C GLY A 39 -12.92 7.44 8.46
N GLN A 40 -11.87 6.66 8.75
CA GLN A 40 -11.18 6.72 10.05
C GLN A 40 -10.48 8.06 10.25
N LEU A 41 -9.80 8.60 9.22
CA LEU A 41 -9.22 9.94 9.27
C LEU A 41 -10.27 11.00 9.59
N THR A 42 -11.42 10.99 8.91
CA THR A 42 -12.53 11.92 9.18
C THR A 42 -12.98 11.83 10.63
N SER A 43 -13.09 10.62 11.20
CA SER A 43 -13.45 10.43 12.60
C SER A 43 -12.41 11.00 13.57
N VAL A 44 -11.12 10.86 13.24
CA VAL A 44 -10.01 11.46 14.02
C VAL A 44 -10.06 12.99 13.95
N LEU A 45 -10.24 13.56 12.76
CA LEU A 45 -10.29 15.00 12.55
C LEU A 45 -11.48 15.65 13.30
N ASN A 46 -12.64 15.01 13.30
CA ASN A 46 -13.82 15.49 14.03
C ASN A 46 -13.62 15.56 15.55
N SER A 47 -12.67 14.80 16.09
CA SER A 47 -12.31 14.77 17.52
C SER A 47 -11.02 15.53 17.84
N SER A 48 -10.41 16.18 16.86
CA SER A 48 -9.16 16.95 16.98
C SER A 48 -9.40 18.46 16.91
N GLU A 49 -8.38 19.24 17.22
CA GLU A 49 -8.37 20.70 17.04
C GLU A 49 -7.94 21.13 15.62
N LEU A 50 -7.63 20.17 14.74
CA LEU A 50 -7.23 20.43 13.37
C LEU A 50 -8.40 20.99 12.56
N THR A 51 -8.20 22.11 11.90
CA THR A 51 -9.21 22.80 11.08
C THR A 51 -8.77 22.90 9.62
N ALA A 52 -9.70 22.65 8.69
CA ALA A 52 -9.44 22.82 7.26
C ALA A 52 -9.19 24.30 6.87
N PRO A 53 -8.36 24.57 5.84
CA PRO A 53 -7.64 23.63 5.01
C PRO A 53 -6.41 23.03 5.71
N LEU A 54 -6.18 21.71 5.54
CA LEU A 54 -5.03 21.00 6.08
C LEU A 54 -3.95 20.82 5.03
N HIS A 55 -2.69 20.78 5.45
CA HIS A 55 -1.57 20.31 4.64
C HIS A 55 -1.41 18.80 4.82
N ILE A 56 -1.67 18.03 3.77
CA ILE A 56 -1.68 16.56 3.81
C ILE A 56 -0.60 15.98 2.91
N LEU A 57 0.20 15.06 3.44
CA LEU A 57 1.08 14.21 2.65
C LEU A 57 0.33 12.91 2.31
N ASP A 58 0.13 12.62 1.02
CA ASP A 58 -0.30 11.31 0.54
C ASP A 58 0.96 10.50 0.21
N ALA A 59 1.39 9.65 1.14
CA ALA A 59 2.65 8.90 1.08
C ALA A 59 2.43 7.54 0.43
N GLY A 60 2.97 7.36 -0.78
CA GLY A 60 2.67 6.25 -1.68
C GLY A 60 1.35 6.48 -2.42
N CYS A 61 1.19 7.66 -2.99
CA CYS A 61 -0.06 8.14 -3.61
C CYS A 61 -0.49 7.32 -4.84
N GLY A 62 0.43 6.55 -5.45
CA GLY A 62 0.18 5.86 -6.72
C GLY A 62 -0.26 6.82 -7.81
N THR A 63 -1.37 6.52 -8.48
CA THR A 63 -1.96 7.37 -9.53
C THR A 63 -2.79 8.55 -8.98
N GLY A 64 -2.76 8.77 -7.65
CA GLY A 64 -3.34 9.93 -6.99
C GLY A 64 -4.84 9.85 -6.70
N TYR A 65 -5.43 8.66 -6.61
CA TYR A 65 -6.87 8.50 -6.36
C TYR A 65 -7.30 9.15 -5.03
N PHE A 66 -6.55 8.96 -3.94
CA PHE A 66 -6.86 9.57 -2.64
C PHE A 66 -6.39 11.01 -2.55
N SER A 67 -5.26 11.37 -3.17
CA SER A 67 -4.84 12.75 -3.34
C SER A 67 -5.98 13.60 -3.93
N HIS A 68 -6.63 13.11 -5.01
CA HIS A 68 -7.77 13.79 -5.64
C HIS A 68 -8.96 13.96 -4.67
N LYS A 69 -9.31 12.92 -3.92
CA LYS A 69 -10.41 12.99 -2.95
C LYS A 69 -10.15 14.01 -1.84
N LEU A 70 -8.94 14.00 -1.27
CA LEU A 70 -8.52 14.92 -0.21
C LEU A 70 -8.46 16.37 -0.74
N LYS A 71 -7.94 16.58 -1.95
CA LYS A 71 -7.90 17.89 -2.60
C LYS A 71 -9.31 18.46 -2.83
N ASN A 72 -10.25 17.62 -3.27
CA ASN A 72 -11.66 18.01 -3.47
C ASN A 72 -12.39 18.36 -2.15
N GLN A 73 -11.84 17.95 -1.00
CA GLN A 73 -12.31 18.37 0.32
C GLN A 73 -11.73 19.72 0.76
N GLY A 74 -10.92 20.37 -0.10
CA GLY A 74 -10.33 21.69 0.15
C GLY A 74 -8.98 21.67 0.85
N HIS A 75 -8.31 20.51 0.93
CA HIS A 75 -6.98 20.38 1.53
C HIS A 75 -5.85 20.67 0.54
N HIS A 76 -4.67 21.06 1.05
CA HIS A 76 -3.43 21.18 0.29
C HIS A 76 -2.68 19.86 0.28
N ILE A 77 -2.43 19.32 -0.89
CA ILE A 77 -1.91 17.96 -1.05
C ILE A 77 -0.48 17.96 -1.60
N THR A 78 0.42 17.29 -0.89
CA THR A 78 1.70 16.81 -1.43
C THR A 78 1.58 15.32 -1.70
N ALA A 79 1.72 14.92 -2.96
CA ALA A 79 1.69 13.53 -3.39
C ALA A 79 3.11 12.98 -3.49
N LEU A 80 3.42 11.93 -2.71
CA LEU A 80 4.73 11.27 -2.72
C LEU A 80 4.57 9.83 -3.20
N ASP A 81 5.41 9.42 -4.13
CA ASP A 81 5.54 8.02 -4.55
C ASP A 81 6.98 7.69 -4.92
N LEU A 82 7.36 6.43 -4.74
CA LEU A 82 8.67 5.93 -5.15
C LEU A 82 8.79 5.81 -6.67
N SER A 83 7.66 5.61 -7.36
CA SER A 83 7.58 5.39 -8.80
C SER A 83 7.29 6.69 -9.55
N ALA A 84 8.27 7.16 -10.35
CA ALA A 84 8.07 8.30 -11.24
C ALA A 84 6.89 8.09 -12.20
N GLY A 85 6.69 6.85 -12.73
CA GLY A 85 5.58 6.57 -13.63
C GLY A 85 4.20 6.64 -12.96
N MET A 86 4.10 6.38 -11.65
CA MET A 86 2.87 6.62 -10.88
C MET A 86 2.61 8.12 -10.73
N LEU A 87 3.66 8.90 -10.38
CA LEU A 87 3.55 10.35 -10.24
C LEU A 87 3.22 11.05 -11.56
N GLU A 88 3.75 10.59 -12.70
CA GLU A 88 3.38 11.10 -14.01
C GLU A 88 1.87 10.97 -14.26
N MET A 89 1.29 9.83 -13.90
CA MET A 89 -0.18 9.63 -13.99
C MET A 89 -0.94 10.53 -13.02
N ALA A 90 -0.46 10.73 -11.80
CA ALA A 90 -1.06 11.65 -10.84
C ALA A 90 -0.98 13.11 -11.31
N GLN A 91 0.15 13.52 -11.88
CA GLN A 91 0.36 14.86 -12.44
C GLN A 91 -0.57 15.15 -13.61
N THR A 92 -0.74 14.20 -14.55
CA THR A 92 -1.68 14.39 -15.68
C THR A 92 -3.11 14.62 -15.24
N LYS A 93 -3.49 14.13 -14.05
CA LYS A 93 -4.82 14.33 -13.45
C LYS A 93 -4.90 15.58 -12.57
N ALA A 94 -3.79 16.30 -12.34
CA ALA A 94 -3.68 17.48 -11.47
C ALA A 94 -4.26 17.28 -10.06
N VAL A 95 -4.01 16.10 -9.47
CA VAL A 95 -4.67 15.64 -8.23
C VAL A 95 -4.02 16.17 -6.94
N ALA A 96 -2.87 16.82 -7.03
CA ALA A 96 -2.14 17.38 -5.88
C ALA A 96 -1.58 18.77 -6.22
N ASP A 97 -1.07 19.47 -5.22
CA ASP A 97 -0.43 20.78 -5.37
C ASP A 97 1.07 20.61 -5.59
N HIS A 98 1.65 19.58 -4.95
CA HIS A 98 3.06 19.22 -5.10
C HIS A 98 3.21 17.72 -5.34
N TYR A 99 4.25 17.35 -6.11
CA TYR A 99 4.57 15.95 -6.45
C TYR A 99 6.03 15.68 -6.13
N LEU A 100 6.30 14.62 -5.38
CA LEU A 100 7.61 14.27 -4.88
C LEU A 100 7.95 12.81 -5.17
N CYS A 101 8.93 12.58 -6.04
CA CYS A 101 9.46 11.24 -6.27
C CYS A 101 10.50 10.91 -5.18
N ALA A 102 10.09 10.16 -4.16
CA ALA A 102 10.93 9.87 -3.01
C ALA A 102 10.54 8.56 -2.31
N ASP A 103 11.46 8.09 -1.47
CA ASP A 103 11.27 6.93 -0.62
C ASP A 103 10.64 7.34 0.72
N ILE A 104 9.58 6.64 1.13
CA ILE A 104 8.94 6.84 2.45
C ILE A 104 9.94 6.65 3.60
N GLU A 105 10.94 5.77 3.45
CA GLU A 105 11.97 5.55 4.47
C GLU A 105 13.06 6.65 4.51
N SER A 106 12.96 7.67 3.66
CA SER A 106 13.89 8.81 3.60
C SER A 106 13.24 9.98 2.87
N ILE A 107 12.30 10.65 3.53
CA ILE A 107 11.51 11.74 2.95
C ILE A 107 12.36 13.03 2.94
N PRO A 108 12.68 13.60 1.74
CA PRO A 108 13.53 14.79 1.63
C PRO A 108 12.72 16.08 1.87
N LEU A 109 12.01 16.14 2.97
CA LEU A 109 11.22 17.28 3.44
C LEU A 109 11.55 17.57 4.90
N ASP A 110 11.32 18.80 5.32
CA ASP A 110 11.54 19.23 6.68
C ASP A 110 10.60 18.51 7.67
N SER A 111 11.04 18.42 8.92
CA SER A 111 10.20 17.92 10.01
C SER A 111 9.00 18.85 10.24
N GLN A 112 7.89 18.30 10.71
CA GLN A 112 6.73 19.08 11.14
C GLN A 112 6.13 19.95 10.01
N THR A 113 5.99 19.37 8.83
CA THR A 113 5.48 20.06 7.64
C THR A 113 3.96 19.87 7.44
N PHE A 114 3.45 18.67 7.78
CA PHE A 114 2.09 18.27 7.46
C PHE A 114 1.20 18.14 8.71
N ASP A 115 -0.05 18.53 8.59
CA ASP A 115 -1.06 18.31 9.62
C ASP A 115 -1.50 16.85 9.65
N VAL A 116 -1.54 16.21 8.48
CA VAL A 116 -1.91 14.80 8.30
C VAL A 116 -0.95 14.13 7.33
N VAL A 117 -0.58 12.90 7.64
CA VAL A 117 0.04 11.97 6.69
C VAL A 117 -0.93 10.81 6.45
N PHE A 118 -1.26 10.58 5.18
CA PHE A 118 -2.12 9.50 4.71
C PHE A 118 -1.29 8.52 3.90
N SER A 119 -1.35 7.23 4.21
CA SER A 119 -0.61 6.19 3.47
C SER A 119 -1.44 4.92 3.35
N ASN A 120 -1.92 4.61 2.16
CA ASN A 120 -2.77 3.46 1.93
C ASN A 120 -2.05 2.35 1.16
N LEU A 121 -1.86 1.19 1.80
CA LEU A 121 -1.24 -0.01 1.22
C LEU A 121 0.12 0.27 0.52
N SER A 122 0.93 1.12 1.14
CA SER A 122 2.26 1.50 0.63
C SER A 122 3.39 1.02 1.53
N VAL A 123 3.24 1.13 2.85
CA VAL A 123 4.34 0.88 3.80
C VAL A 123 4.78 -0.59 3.85
N GLN A 124 3.96 -1.55 3.36
CA GLN A 124 4.39 -2.94 3.22
C GLN A 124 5.49 -3.16 2.17
N TRP A 125 5.77 -2.16 1.33
CA TRP A 125 6.84 -2.19 0.35
C TRP A 125 8.16 -1.60 0.89
N CYS A 126 8.13 -1.05 2.09
CA CYS A 126 9.32 -0.58 2.79
C CYS A 126 10.16 -1.76 3.29
N GLN A 127 11.46 -1.56 3.36
CA GLN A 127 12.39 -2.58 3.90
C GLN A 127 12.31 -2.65 5.42
N ASP A 128 12.05 -1.49 6.05
CA ASP A 128 11.91 -1.33 7.50
C ASP A 128 10.68 -0.47 7.81
N LEU A 129 9.62 -1.13 8.31
CA LEU A 129 8.37 -0.45 8.69
C LEU A 129 8.60 0.58 9.80
N SER A 130 9.46 0.28 10.77
CA SER A 130 9.74 1.21 11.89
C SER A 130 10.40 2.49 11.37
N LYS A 131 11.31 2.37 10.43
CA LYS A 131 11.96 3.51 9.76
C LYS A 131 10.96 4.31 8.93
N ALA A 132 10.11 3.65 8.15
CA ALA A 132 9.06 4.31 7.38
C ALA A 132 8.12 5.11 8.28
N LEU A 133 7.58 4.48 9.34
CA LEU A 133 6.70 5.15 10.29
C LEU A 133 7.38 6.30 11.03
N SER A 134 8.69 6.17 11.34
CA SER A 134 9.49 7.24 11.95
C SER A 134 9.60 8.46 11.03
N GLU A 135 9.81 8.27 9.74
CA GLU A 135 9.85 9.35 8.75
C GLU A 135 8.48 10.02 8.56
N LEU A 136 7.40 9.21 8.47
CA LEU A 136 6.03 9.73 8.41
C LEU A 136 5.70 10.56 9.68
N TYR A 137 6.08 10.05 10.86
CA TYR A 137 5.93 10.78 12.11
C TYR A 137 6.77 12.07 12.13
N ARG A 138 8.02 12.01 11.68
CA ARG A 138 8.93 13.17 11.65
C ARG A 138 8.36 14.34 10.85
N VAL A 139 7.77 14.08 9.69
CA VAL A 139 7.21 15.13 8.82
C VAL A 139 5.82 15.60 9.26
N THR A 140 5.16 14.91 10.19
CA THR A 140 3.88 15.33 10.77
C THR A 140 4.12 16.43 11.82
N LYS A 141 3.28 17.45 11.92
CA LYS A 141 3.34 18.50 12.94
C LYS A 141 2.91 18.00 14.32
N PRO A 142 3.35 18.60 15.44
CA PRO A 142 2.72 18.39 16.74
C PRO A 142 1.19 18.64 16.65
N GLY A 143 0.39 17.82 17.32
CA GLY A 143 -1.07 17.80 17.20
C GLY A 143 -1.59 17.09 15.94
N GLY A 144 -0.73 16.71 15.00
CA GLY A 144 -1.07 16.03 13.77
C GLY A 144 -1.21 14.51 13.91
N VAL A 145 -1.56 13.85 12.80
CA VAL A 145 -1.79 12.39 12.78
C VAL A 145 -1.23 11.74 11.51
N VAL A 146 -0.63 10.58 11.68
CA VAL A 146 -0.32 9.64 10.59
C VAL A 146 -1.40 8.58 10.56
N VAL A 147 -2.10 8.42 9.43
CA VAL A 147 -3.00 7.28 9.20
C VAL A 147 -2.45 6.43 8.08
N PHE A 148 -2.42 5.12 8.30
CA PHE A 148 -1.87 4.19 7.31
C PHE A 148 -2.60 2.86 7.27
N THR A 149 -2.44 2.14 6.16
CA THR A 149 -2.80 0.73 6.06
C THR A 149 -1.60 -0.08 5.59
N THR A 150 -1.51 -1.30 6.08
CA THR A 150 -0.53 -2.29 5.65
C THR A 150 -1.14 -3.69 5.65
N LEU A 151 -0.54 -4.60 4.89
CA LEU A 151 -0.89 -6.01 4.94
C LEU A 151 -0.08 -6.73 6.02
N ALA A 152 -0.72 -7.66 6.72
CA ALA A 152 -0.10 -8.54 7.70
C ALA A 152 0.07 -9.97 7.17
N GLU A 153 0.84 -10.77 7.88
CA GLU A 153 0.99 -12.21 7.65
C GLU A 153 -0.35 -12.91 7.41
N HIS A 154 -0.33 -14.02 6.70
CA HIS A 154 -1.49 -14.75 6.19
C HIS A 154 -2.29 -14.05 5.09
N SER A 155 -1.96 -12.82 4.68
CA SER A 155 -2.51 -12.25 3.45
C SER A 155 -2.10 -13.09 2.26
N LEU A 156 -3.05 -13.32 1.33
CA LEU A 156 -2.89 -14.10 0.09
C LEU A 156 -2.50 -15.57 0.35
N ALA A 157 -2.90 -16.12 1.50
CA ALA A 157 -2.51 -17.47 1.93
C ALA A 157 -2.99 -18.55 0.95
N GLU A 158 -4.18 -18.41 0.37
CA GLU A 158 -4.71 -19.33 -0.62
C GLU A 158 -3.82 -19.42 -1.85
N LEU A 159 -3.37 -18.28 -2.34
CA LEU A 159 -2.48 -18.20 -3.51
C LEU A 159 -1.10 -18.77 -3.17
N SER A 160 -0.56 -18.41 -2.01
CA SER A 160 0.73 -18.94 -1.53
C SER A 160 0.72 -20.45 -1.39
N SER A 161 -0.36 -21.01 -0.80
CA SER A 161 -0.51 -22.44 -0.60
C SER A 161 -0.65 -23.21 -1.92
N ALA A 162 -1.44 -22.68 -2.87
CA ALA A 162 -1.60 -23.29 -4.19
C ALA A 162 -0.27 -23.33 -4.97
N TRP A 163 0.51 -22.24 -4.94
CA TRP A 163 1.84 -22.20 -5.53
C TRP A 163 2.80 -23.18 -4.85
N HIS A 164 2.82 -23.19 -3.53
CA HIS A 164 3.69 -24.11 -2.78
C HIS A 164 3.40 -25.57 -3.11
N SER A 165 2.12 -25.91 -3.26
CA SER A 165 1.72 -27.26 -3.69
C SER A 165 2.13 -27.59 -5.12
N LEU A 166 2.28 -26.59 -5.98
CA LEU A 166 2.64 -26.78 -7.38
C LEU A 166 4.15 -26.97 -7.57
N ASP A 167 4.98 -26.13 -6.95
CA ASP A 167 6.42 -26.12 -7.24
C ASP A 167 7.32 -25.88 -6.01
N GLY A 168 6.75 -25.85 -4.80
CA GLY A 168 7.49 -25.67 -3.55
C GLY A 168 7.83 -24.21 -3.20
N TYR A 169 7.38 -23.23 -4.01
CA TYR A 169 7.60 -21.79 -3.76
C TYR A 169 6.28 -21.08 -3.48
N SER A 170 6.32 -19.99 -2.69
CA SER A 170 5.11 -19.26 -2.33
C SER A 170 4.60 -18.34 -3.45
N HIS A 171 5.47 -17.83 -4.30
CA HIS A 171 5.19 -16.81 -5.33
C HIS A 171 4.40 -15.58 -4.82
N VAL A 172 4.45 -15.33 -3.51
CA VAL A 172 3.83 -14.21 -2.81
C VAL A 172 4.87 -13.61 -1.87
N ASN A 173 4.89 -12.29 -1.73
CA ASN A 173 5.75 -11.64 -0.74
C ASN A 173 5.33 -12.01 0.68
N SER A 174 6.29 -12.14 1.58
CA SER A 174 6.02 -12.26 3.01
C SER A 174 5.64 -10.89 3.58
N PHE A 175 4.63 -10.88 4.43
CA PHE A 175 4.22 -9.70 5.19
C PHE A 175 4.64 -9.85 6.65
N LEU A 176 4.78 -8.72 7.33
CA LEU A 176 5.12 -8.69 8.75
C LEU A 176 4.02 -9.34 9.59
N SER A 177 4.39 -9.99 10.69
CA SER A 177 3.43 -10.46 11.67
C SER A 177 2.74 -9.28 12.37
N VAL A 178 1.55 -9.54 12.92
CA VAL A 178 0.81 -8.57 13.73
C VAL A 178 1.69 -8.00 14.84
N GLN A 179 2.47 -8.87 15.52
CA GLN A 179 3.37 -8.45 16.59
C GLN A 179 4.50 -7.53 16.08
N GLN A 180 5.06 -7.79 14.92
CA GLN A 180 6.08 -6.92 14.33
C GLN A 180 5.53 -5.55 13.96
N ILE A 181 4.29 -5.50 13.42
CA ILE A 181 3.60 -4.23 13.13
C ILE A 181 3.32 -3.45 14.42
N GLN A 182 2.85 -4.12 15.47
CA GLN A 182 2.63 -3.50 16.79
C GLN A 182 3.92 -2.93 17.36
N ASN A 183 5.00 -3.71 17.31
CA ASN A 183 6.32 -3.26 17.78
C ASN A 183 6.84 -2.04 17.01
N SER A 184 6.54 -1.95 15.71
CA SER A 184 6.93 -0.79 14.90
C SER A 184 6.20 0.51 15.28
N CYS A 185 5.07 0.42 15.99
CA CYS A 185 4.28 1.57 16.45
C CYS A 185 4.51 1.93 17.92
N GLN A 186 5.18 1.08 18.71
CA GLN A 186 5.21 1.16 20.18
C GLN A 186 5.82 2.45 20.75
N SER A 187 6.63 3.17 19.95
CA SER A 187 7.27 4.43 20.38
C SER A 187 6.33 5.62 20.44
N TRP A 188 5.10 5.49 19.94
CA TRP A 188 4.14 6.59 19.83
C TRP A 188 2.76 6.20 20.36
N ARG A 189 1.96 7.18 20.72
CA ARG A 189 0.54 7.00 20.96
C ARG A 189 -0.13 6.56 19.65
N HIS A 190 -0.71 5.37 19.63
CA HIS A 190 -1.25 4.77 18.42
C HIS A 190 -2.52 3.98 18.66
N LYS A 191 -3.26 3.72 17.59
CA LYS A 191 -4.40 2.80 17.51
C LYS A 191 -4.23 1.92 16.30
N LEU A 192 -4.39 0.60 16.47
CA LEU A 192 -4.38 -0.37 15.38
C LEU A 192 -5.71 -1.12 15.35
N ILE A 193 -6.26 -1.31 14.15
CA ILE A 193 -7.45 -2.10 13.89
C ILE A 193 -7.07 -3.17 12.87
N PHE A 194 -7.38 -4.42 13.20
CA PHE A 194 -7.08 -5.57 12.35
C PHE A 194 -8.35 -6.04 11.67
N GLN A 195 -8.30 -6.21 10.35
CA GLN A 195 -9.44 -6.60 9.54
C GLN A 195 -9.04 -7.73 8.59
N LYS A 196 -9.92 -8.72 8.48
CA LYS A 196 -9.79 -9.80 7.50
C LYS A 196 -10.87 -9.62 6.44
N ASP A 197 -10.45 -9.48 5.19
CA ASP A 197 -11.33 -9.36 4.03
C ASP A 197 -11.03 -10.47 3.03
N THR A 198 -12.07 -11.05 2.44
CA THR A 198 -11.91 -12.02 1.35
C THR A 198 -12.59 -11.48 0.10
N VAL A 199 -11.82 -11.40 -0.97
CA VAL A 199 -12.30 -11.05 -2.32
C VAL A 199 -12.43 -12.34 -3.12
N TYR A 200 -13.52 -12.48 -3.87
CA TYR A 200 -13.78 -13.67 -4.68
C TYR A 200 -13.62 -13.37 -6.16
N PHE A 201 -13.00 -14.29 -6.88
CA PHE A 201 -12.76 -14.16 -8.31
C PHE A 201 -13.45 -15.32 -9.07
N PRO A 202 -14.00 -15.05 -10.27
CA PRO A 202 -14.66 -16.09 -11.06
C PRO A 202 -13.67 -17.13 -11.57
N GLU A 203 -12.42 -16.75 -11.83
CA GLU A 203 -11.36 -17.60 -12.36
C GLU A 203 -9.97 -17.14 -11.94
N LEU A 204 -8.99 -18.06 -11.98
CA LEU A 204 -7.60 -17.80 -11.58
C LEU A 204 -6.94 -16.69 -12.40
N ILE A 205 -7.23 -16.59 -13.69
CA ILE A 205 -6.66 -15.55 -14.56
C ILE A 205 -7.10 -14.17 -14.10
N ALA A 206 -8.37 -13.98 -13.73
CA ALA A 206 -8.88 -12.71 -13.19
C ALA A 206 -8.18 -12.34 -11.88
N LEU A 207 -7.98 -13.31 -10.98
CA LEU A 207 -7.25 -13.12 -9.73
C LEU A 207 -5.80 -12.69 -10.00
N LEU A 208 -5.07 -13.42 -10.85
CA LEU A 208 -3.68 -13.09 -11.18
C LEU A 208 -3.55 -11.74 -11.90
N HIS A 209 -4.53 -11.39 -12.74
CA HIS A 209 -4.57 -10.09 -13.40
C HIS A 209 -4.80 -8.95 -12.41
N SER A 210 -5.61 -9.14 -11.37
CA SER A 210 -5.81 -8.11 -10.34
C SER A 210 -4.49 -7.77 -9.63
N LEU A 211 -3.69 -8.77 -9.26
CA LEU A 211 -2.39 -8.58 -8.62
C LEU A 211 -1.34 -8.00 -9.59
N LYS A 212 -1.34 -8.47 -10.84
CA LYS A 212 -0.43 -7.95 -11.87
C LYS A 212 -0.74 -6.51 -12.22
N GLY A 213 -2.01 -6.18 -12.35
CA GLY A 213 -2.47 -4.85 -12.78
C GLY A 213 -2.15 -3.75 -11.77
N ILE A 214 -2.03 -4.08 -10.48
CA ILE A 214 -1.58 -3.13 -9.44
C ILE A 214 -0.05 -3.09 -9.27
N GLY A 215 0.73 -3.83 -10.06
CA GLY A 215 2.18 -3.88 -9.95
C GLY A 215 2.73 -4.74 -8.80
N ALA A 216 1.88 -5.44 -8.05
CA ALA A 216 2.27 -6.31 -6.93
C ALA A 216 2.91 -7.64 -7.38
N THR A 217 3.59 -7.63 -8.52
CA THR A 217 4.25 -8.81 -9.11
C THR A 217 5.74 -8.88 -8.81
N HIS A 218 6.29 -7.84 -8.19
CA HIS A 218 7.68 -7.88 -7.75
C HIS A 218 7.77 -8.71 -6.47
N LEU A 219 8.44 -9.85 -6.56
CA LEU A 219 8.73 -10.72 -5.43
C LEU A 219 10.17 -10.46 -4.97
N THR A 220 10.32 -10.18 -3.69
CA THR A 220 11.63 -10.02 -3.05
C THR A 220 12.31 -11.38 -2.85
N ALA A 221 11.52 -12.46 -2.69
CA ALA A 221 11.98 -13.84 -2.55
C ALA A 221 10.87 -14.82 -2.99
N GLY A 222 11.18 -16.11 -3.07
CA GLY A 222 10.15 -17.16 -3.21
C GLY A 222 9.64 -17.42 -4.64
N ARG A 223 10.40 -17.04 -5.68
CA ARG A 223 10.05 -17.35 -7.07
C ARG A 223 11.07 -18.26 -7.73
N LYS A 224 10.61 -19.33 -8.34
CA LYS A 224 11.41 -20.13 -9.27
C LYS A 224 11.64 -19.35 -10.57
N ALA A 225 12.87 -19.38 -11.09
CA ALA A 225 13.17 -18.82 -12.40
C ALA A 225 12.50 -19.65 -13.49
N GLY A 226 11.74 -19.04 -14.39
CA GLY A 226 11.08 -19.70 -15.51
C GLY A 226 9.85 -18.94 -16.03
N LEU A 227 9.43 -19.27 -17.25
CA LEU A 227 8.19 -18.75 -17.82
C LEU A 227 7.00 -19.56 -17.30
N MET A 228 5.93 -18.89 -16.91
CA MET A 228 4.65 -19.51 -16.57
C MET A 228 4.02 -20.06 -17.87
N THR A 229 3.92 -21.39 -17.97
CA THR A 229 3.30 -22.04 -19.11
C THR A 229 1.78 -22.17 -18.92
N ARG A 230 1.04 -22.44 -20.00
CA ARG A 230 -0.40 -22.76 -19.90
C ARG A 230 -0.66 -23.97 -18.99
N GLN A 231 0.21 -24.97 -19.04
CA GLN A 231 0.11 -26.16 -18.19
C GLN A 231 0.26 -25.82 -16.71
N HIS A 232 1.22 -24.95 -16.35
CA HIS A 232 1.37 -24.47 -14.96
C HIS A 232 0.13 -23.72 -14.48
N LEU A 233 -0.49 -22.88 -15.34
CA LEU A 233 -1.73 -22.18 -14.99
C LEU A 233 -2.89 -23.14 -14.77
N GLN A 234 -3.03 -24.17 -15.60
CA GLN A 234 -4.07 -25.19 -15.42
C GLN A 234 -3.87 -26.00 -14.13
N GLN A 235 -2.64 -26.40 -13.84
CA GLN A 235 -2.32 -27.10 -12.59
C GLN A 235 -2.56 -26.24 -11.38
N LEU A 236 -2.16 -24.95 -11.42
CA LEU A 236 -2.43 -24.00 -10.32
C LEU A 236 -3.93 -23.81 -10.10
N ALA A 237 -4.73 -23.76 -11.16
CA ALA A 237 -6.18 -23.64 -11.06
C ALA A 237 -6.83 -24.86 -10.38
N LEU A 238 -6.28 -26.07 -10.60
CA LEU A 238 -6.74 -27.30 -9.95
C LEU A 238 -6.37 -27.36 -8.45
N LEU A 239 -5.26 -26.72 -8.07
CA LEU A 239 -4.76 -26.68 -6.69
C LEU A 239 -5.34 -25.52 -5.88
N TYR A 240 -5.95 -24.53 -6.55
CA TYR A 240 -6.53 -23.36 -5.89
C TYR A 240 -7.87 -23.72 -5.24
N PRO A 241 -8.14 -23.29 -3.99
CA PRO A 241 -9.44 -23.54 -3.36
C PRO A 241 -10.58 -22.87 -4.13
N MET A 242 -11.68 -23.58 -4.31
CA MET A 242 -12.90 -23.10 -4.94
C MET A 242 -14.04 -23.14 -3.91
N THR A 243 -14.83 -22.09 -3.86
CA THR A 243 -16.05 -21.96 -3.06
C THR A 243 -17.26 -21.71 -3.96
N GLU A 244 -18.46 -21.71 -3.41
CA GLU A 244 -19.68 -21.32 -4.14
C GLU A 244 -19.62 -19.87 -4.67
N GLN A 245 -18.86 -18.99 -4.01
CA GLN A 245 -18.66 -17.59 -4.39
C GLN A 245 -17.53 -17.39 -5.40
N GLY A 246 -16.74 -18.42 -5.69
CA GLY A 246 -15.57 -18.37 -6.55
C GLY A 246 -14.26 -18.67 -5.83
N LEU A 247 -13.15 -18.20 -6.43
CA LEU A 247 -11.80 -18.36 -5.88
C LEU A 247 -11.55 -17.29 -4.82
N PRO A 248 -11.37 -17.65 -3.52
CA PRO A 248 -11.12 -16.69 -2.46
C PRO A 248 -9.70 -16.15 -2.52
N LEU A 249 -9.52 -14.88 -2.22
CA LEU A 249 -8.23 -14.25 -1.99
C LEU A 249 -8.35 -13.39 -0.73
N THR A 250 -7.72 -13.85 0.35
CA THR A 250 -7.87 -13.24 1.68
C THR A 250 -6.75 -12.24 1.95
N TYR A 251 -7.14 -11.08 2.49
CA TYR A 251 -6.26 -10.03 2.96
C TYR A 251 -6.41 -9.85 4.46
N HIS A 252 -5.31 -9.78 5.17
CA HIS A 252 -5.23 -9.38 6.57
C HIS A 252 -4.68 -7.95 6.62
N THR A 253 -5.57 -6.97 6.75
CA THR A 253 -5.20 -5.55 6.70
C THR A 253 -5.14 -4.97 8.10
N VAL A 254 -4.10 -4.18 8.34
CA VAL A 254 -3.96 -3.37 9.53
C VAL A 254 -4.21 -1.92 9.17
N PHE A 255 -5.15 -1.29 9.86
CA PHE A 255 -5.40 0.14 9.84
C PHE A 255 -4.73 0.74 11.06
N GLY A 256 -3.82 1.68 10.87
CA GLY A 256 -3.08 2.33 11.93
C GLY A 256 -3.31 3.84 11.96
N ALA A 257 -3.38 4.38 13.16
CA ALA A 257 -3.29 5.81 13.43
C ALA A 257 -2.20 6.06 14.47
N ILE A 258 -1.26 6.95 14.19
CA ILE A 258 -0.20 7.38 15.11
C ILE A 258 -0.41 8.88 15.35
N TYR A 259 -0.56 9.25 16.60
CA TYR A 259 -0.80 10.64 17.01
C TYR A 259 0.52 11.29 17.40
N ARG A 260 0.76 12.49 16.90
CA ARG A 260 1.94 13.26 17.27
C ARG A 260 1.56 14.29 18.34
N ASP A 261 2.04 14.02 19.55
CA ASP A 261 1.89 14.93 20.69
C ASP A 261 2.81 16.14 20.55
#